data_35615183d548e7d0b408bd1cbcd53e5a
#
_entry.id   35615183d548e7d0b408bd1cbcd53e5a
#
_cell.length_a   1.000
_cell.length_b   1.000
_cell.length_c   1.000
_cell.angle_alpha   90.00
_cell.angle_beta   90.00
_cell.angle_gamma   90.00
#
_symmetry.space_group_name_H-M   'P 1'
#
loop_
_entity.id
_entity.type
_entity.pdbx_description
1 polymer ?
#
loop_
_entity_poly.entity_id
_entity_poly.type
_entity_poly.pdbx_seq_one_letter_code
_entity_poly.pdbx_strand_id
1 'polypeptide(L)'
;GTIRVSGNTSLEGQLQLTESAAAAVHTTAINGVTSVSLNFGIAQNFFTSVTAAHTLARPTNARVGQVGSILLMQDGGSGTLAYNACWNFIGGETPTFSTANDAMDRLDYIVVSISTDNTAENIQAVMTQAYS
;
A
#
# COMPACT_ATOMS: atom_id res chain seq x y z
N GLY A 1 3.50 31.22 -5.64
CA GLY A 1 3.68 30.50 -6.92
C GLY A 1 3.60 28.99 -6.75
N THR A 2 3.57 28.29 -7.86
CA THR A 2 3.54 26.82 -7.90
C THR A 2 4.76 26.31 -8.59
N ILE A 3 5.51 25.39 -7.96
CA ILE A 3 6.58 24.65 -8.61
C ILE A 3 5.97 23.33 -9.10
N ARG A 4 6.04 23.07 -10.41
CA ARG A 4 5.63 21.79 -11.00
C ARG A 4 6.88 21.06 -11.48
N VAL A 5 7.06 19.84 -11.01
CA VAL A 5 8.11 18.95 -11.47
C VAL A 5 7.46 17.75 -12.14
N SER A 6 7.79 17.53 -13.42
CA SER A 6 7.38 16.32 -14.15
C SER A 6 8.59 15.40 -14.28
N GLY A 7 8.40 14.14 -13.91
CA GLY A 7 9.49 13.15 -13.92
C GLY A 7 10.21 13.05 -12.57
N ASN A 8 11.37 12.41 -12.59
CA ASN A 8 12.17 12.20 -11.39
C ASN A 8 13.02 13.42 -11.07
N THR A 9 12.93 13.90 -9.85
CA THR A 9 13.80 14.97 -9.34
C THR A 9 14.67 14.41 -8.22
N SER A 10 15.98 14.62 -8.33
CA SER A 10 16.93 14.35 -7.26
C SER A 10 17.27 15.66 -6.55
N LEU A 11 17.13 15.67 -5.24
CA LEU A 11 17.57 16.77 -4.39
C LEU A 11 18.77 16.28 -3.58
N GLU A 12 19.91 16.96 -3.73
CA GLU A 12 21.07 16.72 -2.88
C GLU A 12 20.95 17.58 -1.62
N GLY A 13 20.97 16.93 -0.46
CA GLY A 13 20.79 17.60 0.83
C GLY A 13 19.39 17.42 1.41
N GLN A 14 18.97 18.35 2.26
CA GLN A 14 17.72 18.27 3.00
C GLN A 14 16.59 19.04 2.28
N LEU A 15 15.44 18.37 2.10
CA LEU A 15 14.21 19.04 1.71
C LEU A 15 13.46 19.49 2.98
N GLN A 16 13.28 20.80 3.14
CA GLN A 16 12.47 21.38 4.20
C GLN A 16 11.17 21.92 3.62
N LEU A 17 10.04 21.46 4.14
CA LEU A 17 8.72 22.00 3.86
C LEU A 17 8.26 22.79 5.08
N THR A 18 7.91 24.07 4.88
CA THR A 18 7.49 24.96 5.98
C THR A 18 6.00 24.83 6.31
N GLU A 19 5.25 24.18 5.44
CA GLU A 19 3.82 23.92 5.63
C GLU A 19 3.55 22.41 5.56
N SER A 20 2.48 21.98 4.92
CA SER A 20 2.11 20.57 4.82
C SER A 20 2.57 19.94 3.51
N ALA A 21 2.84 18.64 3.54
CA ALA A 21 2.99 17.81 2.37
C ALA A 21 1.86 16.78 2.32
N ALA A 22 1.25 16.59 1.16
CA ALA A 22 0.24 15.56 0.94
C ALA A 22 0.64 14.69 -0.24
N ALA A 23 0.62 13.38 -0.03
CA ALA A 23 0.68 12.40 -1.12
C ALA A 23 -0.74 11.97 -1.50
N ALA A 24 -1.01 11.90 -2.79
CA ALA A 24 -2.31 11.46 -3.29
C ALA A 24 -2.62 10.02 -2.87
N VAL A 25 -3.91 9.73 -2.66
CA VAL A 25 -4.43 8.38 -2.49
C VAL A 25 -4.90 7.88 -3.85
N HIS A 26 -4.31 6.80 -4.35
CA HIS A 26 -4.69 6.19 -5.62
C HIS A 26 -5.72 5.09 -5.40
N THR A 27 -6.88 5.22 -6.04
CA THR A 27 -7.90 4.15 -5.99
C THR A 27 -7.55 3.07 -7.00
N THR A 28 -7.38 1.84 -6.52
CA THR A 28 -7.13 0.66 -7.36
C THR A 28 -8.38 -0.21 -7.38
N ALA A 29 -8.93 -0.43 -8.57
CA ALA A 29 -10.01 -1.39 -8.77
C ALA A 29 -9.43 -2.81 -8.81
N ILE A 30 -9.98 -3.72 -8.00
CA ILE A 30 -9.54 -5.13 -7.93
C ILE A 30 -10.63 -6.12 -8.34
N ASN A 31 -11.72 -5.63 -8.90
CA ASN A 31 -12.83 -6.47 -9.37
C ASN A 31 -12.36 -7.46 -10.44
N GLY A 32 -12.69 -8.73 -10.24
CA GLY A 32 -12.38 -9.80 -11.19
C GLY A 32 -10.93 -10.30 -11.17
N VAL A 33 -10.07 -9.80 -10.27
CA VAL A 33 -8.69 -10.30 -10.10
C VAL A 33 -8.52 -10.96 -8.73
N THR A 34 -7.85 -12.10 -8.69
CA THR A 34 -7.54 -12.79 -7.44
C THR A 34 -6.23 -12.33 -6.81
N SER A 35 -5.30 -11.80 -7.62
CA SER A 35 -3.99 -11.33 -7.18
C SER A 35 -3.85 -9.84 -7.48
N VAL A 36 -3.68 -9.03 -6.45
CA VAL A 36 -3.62 -7.57 -6.51
C VAL A 36 -2.19 -7.11 -6.39
N SER A 37 -1.59 -6.63 -7.49
CA SER A 37 -0.26 -6.01 -7.47
C SER A 37 -0.40 -4.49 -7.56
N LEU A 38 0.03 -3.79 -6.52
CA LEU A 38 0.04 -2.33 -6.49
C LEU A 38 1.27 -1.79 -7.20
N ASN A 39 1.10 -0.76 -8.00
CA ASN A 39 2.20 -0.06 -8.64
C ASN A 39 2.69 1.09 -7.74
N PHE A 40 3.76 0.85 -6.98
CA PHE A 40 4.35 1.81 -6.06
C PHE A 40 5.05 2.99 -6.76
N GLY A 41 5.22 2.91 -8.10
CA GLY A 41 5.74 4.00 -8.89
C GLY A 41 4.73 5.14 -9.15
N ILE A 42 3.42 4.89 -8.95
CA ILE A 42 2.38 5.90 -9.21
C ILE A 42 1.84 6.57 -7.95
N ALA A 43 1.94 5.93 -6.79
CA ALA A 43 1.48 6.47 -5.52
C ALA A 43 2.18 5.83 -4.33
N GLN A 44 2.07 6.46 -3.17
CA GLN A 44 2.47 5.92 -1.86
C GLN A 44 1.25 5.46 -1.06
N ASN A 45 0.09 6.07 -1.30
CA ASN A 45 -1.14 5.72 -0.62
C ASN A 45 -2.14 5.15 -1.61
N PHE A 46 -2.83 4.10 -1.19
CA PHE A 46 -3.80 3.38 -2.00
C PHE A 46 -5.11 3.21 -1.26
N PHE A 47 -6.19 3.09 -2.03
CA PHE A 47 -7.50 2.67 -1.55
C PHE A 47 -8.02 1.57 -2.47
N THR A 48 -8.60 0.52 -1.88
CA THR A 48 -9.29 -0.52 -2.63
C THR A 48 -10.42 -1.15 -1.82
N SER A 49 -11.48 -1.55 -2.52
CA SER A 49 -12.59 -2.33 -1.94
C SER A 49 -12.31 -3.83 -2.13
N VAL A 50 -12.44 -4.60 -1.06
CA VAL A 50 -12.23 -6.05 -1.02
C VAL A 50 -13.59 -6.72 -1.06
N THR A 51 -13.98 -7.23 -2.24
CA THR A 51 -15.32 -7.79 -2.52
C THR A 51 -15.37 -9.32 -2.54
N ALA A 52 -14.21 -9.97 -2.60
CA ALA A 52 -14.04 -11.41 -2.72
C ALA A 52 -12.72 -11.86 -2.08
N ALA A 53 -12.31 -13.09 -2.33
CA ALA A 53 -11.00 -13.58 -1.91
C ALA A 53 -9.89 -12.99 -2.82
N HIS A 54 -8.99 -12.19 -2.24
CA HIS A 54 -7.87 -11.58 -2.93
C HIS A 54 -6.54 -11.91 -2.24
N THR A 55 -5.46 -11.86 -2.99
CA THR A 55 -4.09 -11.90 -2.46
C THR A 55 -3.38 -10.61 -2.78
N LEU A 56 -2.88 -9.91 -1.77
CA LEU A 56 -2.01 -8.75 -1.96
C LEU A 56 -0.64 -9.26 -2.41
N ALA A 57 -0.37 -9.11 -3.71
CA ALA A 57 0.84 -9.58 -4.37
C ALA A 57 2.04 -8.65 -4.08
N ARG A 58 3.17 -8.96 -4.66
CA ARG A 58 4.35 -8.09 -4.62
C ARG A 58 4.07 -6.78 -5.35
N PRO A 59 4.25 -5.63 -4.73
CA PRO A 59 4.19 -4.34 -5.42
C PRO A 59 5.30 -4.19 -6.46
N THR A 60 4.97 -3.55 -7.58
CA THR A 60 5.91 -3.23 -8.66
C THR A 60 6.40 -1.79 -8.55
N ASN A 61 7.52 -1.48 -9.23
CA ASN A 61 8.13 -0.14 -9.26
C ASN A 61 8.36 0.47 -7.88
N ALA A 62 8.66 -0.40 -6.90
CA ALA A 62 8.95 -0.01 -5.53
C ALA A 62 10.36 0.59 -5.40
N ARG A 63 10.56 1.36 -4.34
CA ARG A 63 11.86 1.89 -3.95
C ARG A 63 12.16 1.58 -2.50
N VAL A 64 13.39 1.25 -2.19
CA VAL A 64 13.84 1.07 -0.81
C VAL A 64 13.60 2.36 -0.02
N GLY A 65 13.04 2.25 1.18
CA GLY A 65 12.67 3.37 2.03
C GLY A 65 11.33 4.02 1.71
N GLN A 66 10.61 3.56 0.68
CA GLN A 66 9.27 4.04 0.39
C GLN A 66 8.31 3.66 1.51
N VAL A 67 7.57 4.64 2.01
CA VAL A 67 6.55 4.49 3.06
C VAL A 67 5.19 4.92 2.55
N GLY A 68 4.13 4.36 3.11
CA GLY A 68 2.77 4.75 2.75
C GLY A 68 1.72 3.93 3.47
N SER A 69 0.46 4.11 3.05
CA SER A 69 -0.70 3.42 3.62
C SER A 69 -1.58 2.84 2.52
N ILE A 70 -2.13 1.66 2.78
CA ILE A 70 -3.14 1.03 1.94
C ILE A 70 -4.43 0.96 2.76
N LEU A 71 -5.47 1.64 2.30
CA LEU A 71 -6.82 1.59 2.87
C LEU A 71 -7.58 0.45 2.18
N LEU A 72 -8.06 -0.48 2.97
CA LEU A 72 -8.74 -1.69 2.54
C LEU A 72 -10.17 -1.66 3.08
N MET A 73 -11.15 -1.47 2.23
CA MET A 73 -12.56 -1.45 2.63
C MET A 73 -13.20 -2.80 2.38
N GLN A 74 -13.85 -3.37 3.40
CA GLN A 74 -14.69 -4.56 3.24
C GLN A 74 -15.98 -4.17 2.53
N ASP A 75 -16.21 -4.73 1.34
CA ASP A 75 -17.40 -4.46 0.55
C ASP A 75 -18.23 -5.76 0.40
N GLY A 76 -19.41 -5.75 0.98
CA GLY A 76 -20.31 -6.91 0.99
C GLY A 76 -20.07 -7.94 2.10
N GLY A 77 -19.09 -7.74 2.99
CA GLY A 77 -18.85 -8.60 4.18
C GLY A 77 -18.31 -10.00 3.89
N SER A 78 -17.93 -10.31 2.65
CA SER A 78 -17.43 -11.64 2.24
C SER A 78 -15.99 -11.62 1.70
N GLY A 79 -15.38 -10.45 1.64
CA GLY A 79 -14.00 -10.30 1.18
C GLY A 79 -13.00 -10.91 2.16
N THR A 80 -11.97 -11.56 1.63
CA THR A 80 -10.82 -12.05 2.40
C THR A 80 -9.54 -11.59 1.77
N LEU A 81 -8.50 -11.39 2.57
CA LEU A 81 -7.21 -10.93 2.08
C LEU A 81 -6.10 -11.86 2.56
N ALA A 82 -5.39 -12.45 1.60
CA ALA A 82 -4.13 -13.14 1.81
C ALA A 82 -2.96 -12.23 1.38
N TYR A 83 -1.75 -12.57 1.78
CA TYR A 83 -0.56 -11.76 1.51
C TYR A 83 0.53 -12.61 0.89
N ASN A 84 1.22 -12.06 -0.10
CA ASN A 84 2.46 -12.65 -0.61
C ASN A 84 3.55 -12.62 0.48
N ALA A 85 4.49 -13.57 0.42
CA ALA A 85 5.57 -13.70 1.40
C ALA A 85 6.50 -12.46 1.50
N CYS A 86 6.40 -11.49 0.60
CA CYS A 86 7.14 -10.23 0.73
C CYS A 86 6.60 -9.32 1.84
N TRP A 87 5.34 -9.52 2.28
CA TRP A 87 4.71 -8.77 3.36
C TRP A 87 5.05 -9.41 4.70
N ASN A 88 5.79 -8.70 5.53
CA ASN A 88 6.22 -9.18 6.84
C ASN A 88 5.51 -8.38 7.93
N PHE A 89 4.86 -9.11 8.83
CA PHE A 89 4.08 -8.55 9.92
C PHE A 89 4.74 -8.80 11.27
N ILE A 90 4.35 -8.08 12.29
CA ILE A 90 4.88 -8.23 13.65
C ILE A 90 4.66 -9.66 14.14
N GLY A 91 5.71 -10.26 14.66
CA GLY A 91 5.68 -11.64 15.16
C GLY A 91 5.55 -12.73 14.08
N GLY A 92 5.55 -12.35 12.80
CA GLY A 92 5.33 -13.27 11.67
C GLY A 92 3.87 -13.69 11.48
N GLU A 93 2.96 -13.10 12.25
CA GLU A 93 1.53 -13.43 12.21
C GLU A 93 0.82 -12.59 11.14
N THR A 94 0.17 -13.26 10.21
CA THR A 94 -0.64 -12.60 9.18
C THR A 94 -1.88 -11.96 9.80
N PRO A 95 -2.11 -10.64 9.63
CA PRO A 95 -3.27 -9.99 10.21
C PRO A 95 -4.57 -10.47 9.55
N THR A 96 -5.60 -10.61 10.37
CA THR A 96 -6.95 -10.92 9.90
C THR A 96 -7.60 -9.67 9.34
N PHE A 97 -8.20 -9.76 8.15
CA PHE A 97 -8.98 -8.69 7.55
C PHE A 97 -10.35 -8.58 8.21
N SER A 98 -10.83 -7.35 8.44
CA SER A 98 -12.15 -7.10 9.04
C SER A 98 -13.29 -7.63 8.18
N THR A 99 -14.30 -8.26 8.79
CA THR A 99 -15.40 -8.92 8.08
C THR A 99 -16.71 -8.11 8.08
N ALA A 100 -16.82 -7.06 8.89
CA ALA A 100 -18.02 -6.22 8.90
C ALA A 100 -18.10 -5.41 7.60
N ASN A 101 -19.29 -5.35 6.99
CA ASN A 101 -19.50 -4.55 5.79
C ASN A 101 -19.13 -3.08 6.06
N ASP A 102 -18.48 -2.44 5.09
CA ASP A 102 -17.98 -1.07 5.16
C ASP A 102 -16.86 -0.82 6.20
N ALA A 103 -16.43 -1.88 6.92
CA ALA A 103 -15.24 -1.74 7.78
C ALA A 103 -14.00 -1.42 6.95
N MET A 104 -13.20 -0.51 7.44
CA MET A 104 -11.96 -0.10 6.77
C MET A 104 -10.76 -0.49 7.62
N ASP A 105 -9.85 -1.24 7.03
CA ASP A 105 -8.55 -1.56 7.60
C ASP A 105 -7.48 -0.70 6.94
N ARG A 106 -6.45 -0.33 7.68
CA ARG A 106 -5.30 0.41 7.17
C ARG A 106 -4.03 -0.40 7.34
N LEU A 107 -3.33 -0.63 6.25
CA LEU A 107 -2.03 -1.29 6.20
C LEU A 107 -0.96 -0.22 5.98
N ASP A 108 -0.21 0.11 7.02
CA ASP A 108 0.94 1.00 6.93
C ASP A 108 2.20 0.20 6.62
N TYR A 109 3.07 0.69 5.73
CA TYR A 109 4.21 -0.08 5.25
C TYR A 109 5.49 0.74 5.05
N ILE A 110 6.61 0.01 5.08
CA ILE A 110 7.91 0.47 4.58
C ILE A 110 8.56 -0.62 3.72
N VAL A 111 9.09 -0.24 2.55
CA VAL A 111 9.85 -1.13 1.67
C VAL A 111 11.28 -1.23 2.15
N VAL A 112 11.73 -2.43 2.51
CA VAL A 112 13.07 -2.70 3.05
C VAL A 112 14.04 -3.15 1.96
N SER A 113 13.57 -3.99 1.03
CA SER A 113 14.37 -4.43 -0.11
C SER A 113 13.55 -4.63 -1.37
N ILE A 114 14.21 -4.52 -2.51
CA ILE A 114 13.65 -4.73 -3.85
C ILE A 114 14.57 -5.65 -4.66
N SER A 115 14.00 -6.31 -5.67
CA SER A 115 14.72 -7.03 -6.70
C SER A 115 15.33 -6.08 -7.75
N THR A 116 16.08 -6.63 -8.69
CA THR A 116 16.70 -5.87 -9.79
C THR A 116 15.70 -5.22 -10.75
N ASP A 117 14.46 -5.74 -10.81
CA ASP A 117 13.34 -5.19 -11.60
C ASP A 117 12.45 -4.23 -10.80
N ASN A 118 12.91 -3.77 -9.61
CA ASN A 118 12.18 -2.88 -8.70
C ASN A 118 10.85 -3.49 -8.15
N THR A 119 10.75 -4.81 -8.11
CA THR A 119 9.67 -5.48 -7.39
C THR A 119 10.02 -5.59 -5.90
N ALA A 120 9.08 -5.28 -5.02
CA ALA A 120 9.32 -5.34 -3.58
C ALA A 120 9.56 -6.79 -3.12
N GLU A 121 10.64 -7.03 -2.38
CA GLU A 121 11.00 -8.35 -1.84
C GLU A 121 10.82 -8.45 -0.33
N ASN A 122 10.98 -7.33 0.38
CA ASN A 122 10.77 -7.27 1.82
C ASN A 122 10.06 -5.96 2.15
N ILE A 123 8.87 -6.09 2.68
CA ILE A 123 8.05 -4.99 3.18
C ILE A 123 7.71 -5.28 4.63
N GLN A 124 7.99 -4.36 5.53
CA GLN A 124 7.48 -4.41 6.89
C GLN A 124 6.16 -3.65 6.96
N ALA A 125 5.14 -4.28 7.52
CA ALA A 125 3.80 -3.73 7.54
C ALA A 125 3.09 -3.96 8.88
N VAL A 126 2.19 -3.02 9.20
CA VAL A 126 1.30 -3.08 10.36
C VAL A 126 -0.11 -2.80 9.91
N MET A 127 -1.06 -3.64 10.31
CA MET A 127 -2.47 -3.42 10.04
C MET A 127 -3.17 -2.86 11.28
N THR A 128 -3.92 -1.77 11.08
CA THR A 128 -4.89 -1.25 12.03
C THR A 128 -6.29 -1.53 11.49
N GLN A 129 -7.10 -2.18 12.28
CA GLN A 129 -8.39 -2.73 11.85
C GLN A 129 -9.58 -1.87 12.26
N ALA A 130 -10.69 -2.07 11.54
CA ALA A 130 -12.04 -1.63 11.87
C ALA A 130 -12.19 -0.12 12.10
N TYR A 131 -11.62 0.70 11.25
CA TYR A 131 -12.05 2.10 11.13
C TYR A 131 -13.49 2.14 10.62
N SER A 132 -14.34 2.84 11.33
CA SER A 132 -15.76 3.00 10.98
C SER A 132 -16.10 4.47 10.67
#